data_6dc4fed77b46563aa8389f9e099a33b6
#
_entry.id   6dc4fed77b46563aa8389f9e099a33b6
#
_cell.length_a   1.000
_cell.length_b   1.000
_cell.length_c   1.000
_cell.angle_alpha   90.00
_cell.angle_beta   90.00
_cell.angle_gamma   90.00
#
_symmetry.space_group_name_H-M   'P 1'
#
loop_
_entity.id
_entity.type
_entity.pdbx_description
1 polymer ?
#
loop_
_entity_poly.entity_id
_entity_poly.type
_entity_poly.pdbx_seq_one_letter_code
_entity_poly.pdbx_strand_id
1 'polypeptide(L)'
;YYHNAGVDFLRQLYRRVASHPKITPTRVCDYIDRHPATDKIGHLFPGSWIQHNFGIWIGHHECNRAWDLLFETRHHLKQAEASGEKTAEQLQLAWREMYIAEGSDWFWWFGDSHSSAQDAVFDRLFRKHLQNIYQVLGDQIPTDLLRPISQGHQQARMHSEPTGLLSVKVDGRQTYFEWLNAGHYRASGSRGTMSMQTDSRITDLRFGFDTKRLLVRCDLRGGIAREQLADVSALRLVFLQPEGFELIISHPDWAEPILQLYHQDVPVAESGVAASTDRIVEMAIPLQTLGLSTDDPVQFYLELLQTEQSLERSPVEGAIETTVPSPEFELVMWQA
;
A
#
# COMPACT_ATOMS: atom_id res chain seq x y z
N TYR A 1 -22.91 -2.17 1.53
CA TYR A 1 -23.88 -1.42 0.73
C TYR A 1 -25.20 -2.15 0.54
N TYR A 2 -25.20 -3.48 0.44
CA TYR A 2 -26.43 -4.26 0.24
C TYR A 2 -26.69 -5.13 1.46
N HIS A 3 -27.93 -5.10 1.97
CA HIS A 3 -28.36 -6.00 3.02
C HIS A 3 -28.19 -7.47 2.59
N ASN A 4 -28.00 -8.38 3.57
CA ASN A 4 -27.84 -9.81 3.34
C ASN A 4 -26.72 -10.14 2.33
N ALA A 5 -25.56 -9.47 2.46
CA ALA A 5 -24.41 -9.64 1.58
C ALA A 5 -24.75 -9.55 0.06
N GLY A 6 -25.80 -8.83 -0.30
CA GLY A 6 -26.24 -8.67 -1.69
C GLY A 6 -27.03 -9.84 -2.28
N VAL A 7 -27.31 -10.89 -1.51
CA VAL A 7 -28.01 -12.10 -2.04
C VAL A 7 -29.37 -11.77 -2.60
N ASP A 8 -30.15 -10.92 -1.92
CA ASP A 8 -31.50 -10.56 -2.37
C ASP A 8 -31.47 -9.68 -3.63
N PHE A 9 -30.47 -8.78 -3.73
CA PHE A 9 -30.22 -8.01 -4.95
C PHE A 9 -29.92 -8.94 -6.13
N LEU A 10 -28.99 -9.87 -5.99
CA LEU A 10 -28.63 -10.81 -7.05
C LEU A 10 -29.79 -11.71 -7.46
N ARG A 11 -30.58 -12.21 -6.51
CA ARG A 11 -31.80 -13.00 -6.83
C ARG A 11 -32.79 -12.21 -7.65
N GLN A 12 -33.04 -10.95 -7.29
CA GLN A 12 -33.95 -10.10 -8.03
C GLN A 12 -33.40 -9.74 -9.43
N LEU A 13 -32.09 -9.46 -9.52
CA LEU A 13 -31.43 -9.21 -10.80
C LEU A 13 -31.60 -10.41 -11.75
N TYR A 14 -31.20 -11.60 -11.31
CA TYR A 14 -31.31 -12.80 -12.14
C TYR A 14 -32.76 -13.15 -12.51
N ARG A 15 -33.71 -13.00 -11.59
CA ARG A 15 -35.15 -13.19 -11.92
C ARG A 15 -35.60 -12.22 -12.99
N ARG A 16 -35.28 -10.94 -12.88
CA ARG A 16 -35.65 -9.90 -13.85
C ARG A 16 -35.01 -10.14 -15.20
N VAL A 17 -33.73 -10.49 -15.23
CA VAL A 17 -33.01 -10.78 -16.50
C VAL A 17 -33.60 -12.02 -17.17
N ALA A 18 -33.85 -13.11 -16.40
CA ALA A 18 -34.37 -14.36 -16.93
C ALA A 18 -35.83 -14.26 -17.41
N SER A 19 -36.64 -13.37 -16.81
CA SER A 19 -38.06 -13.21 -17.17
C SER A 19 -38.35 -12.06 -18.12
N HIS A 20 -37.35 -11.26 -18.48
CA HIS A 20 -37.57 -10.08 -19.28
C HIS A 20 -37.75 -10.43 -20.76
N PRO A 21 -38.83 -10.00 -21.45
CA PRO A 21 -39.16 -10.44 -22.81
C PRO A 21 -38.14 -10.02 -23.88
N LYS A 22 -37.30 -9.01 -23.60
CA LYS A 22 -36.29 -8.49 -24.54
C LYS A 22 -34.87 -8.89 -24.15
N ILE A 23 -34.66 -9.72 -23.14
CA ILE A 23 -33.32 -10.14 -22.67
C ILE A 23 -33.28 -11.67 -22.74
N THR A 24 -32.29 -12.20 -23.42
CA THR A 24 -32.01 -13.64 -23.48
C THR A 24 -30.65 -13.90 -22.86
N PRO A 25 -30.57 -14.37 -21.60
CA PRO A 25 -29.31 -14.79 -21.02
C PRO A 25 -28.70 -15.92 -21.84
N THR A 26 -27.41 -15.78 -22.16
CA THR A 26 -26.69 -16.78 -22.92
C THR A 26 -25.22 -16.88 -22.46
N ARG A 27 -24.59 -18.02 -22.70
CA ARG A 27 -23.15 -18.14 -22.52
C ARG A 27 -22.45 -17.61 -23.77
N VAL A 28 -21.21 -17.13 -23.60
CA VAL A 28 -20.42 -16.59 -24.71
C VAL A 28 -20.25 -17.66 -25.83
N CYS A 29 -19.93 -18.91 -25.47
CA CYS A 29 -19.83 -20.01 -26.43
C CYS A 29 -21.10 -20.21 -27.25
N ASP A 30 -22.28 -20.27 -26.58
CA ASP A 30 -23.56 -20.48 -27.25
C ASP A 30 -23.94 -19.30 -28.16
N TYR A 31 -23.47 -18.08 -27.82
CA TYR A 31 -23.64 -16.92 -28.68
C TYR A 31 -22.76 -16.98 -29.92
N ILE A 32 -21.47 -17.33 -29.76
CA ILE A 32 -20.50 -17.44 -30.86
C ILE A 32 -20.92 -18.57 -31.84
N ASP A 33 -21.39 -19.70 -31.32
CA ASP A 33 -21.87 -20.80 -32.15
C ASP A 33 -23.04 -20.39 -33.05
N ARG A 34 -23.92 -19.52 -32.56
CA ARG A 34 -25.07 -18.99 -33.33
C ARG A 34 -24.71 -17.78 -34.19
N HIS A 35 -23.70 -17.04 -33.80
CA HIS A 35 -23.27 -15.82 -34.46
C HIS A 35 -21.73 -15.88 -34.68
N PRO A 36 -21.27 -16.66 -35.64
CA PRO A 36 -19.84 -16.75 -35.97
C PRO A 36 -19.25 -15.35 -36.27
N ALA A 37 -18.04 -15.11 -35.80
CA ALA A 37 -17.34 -13.86 -36.10
C ALA A 37 -17.07 -13.74 -37.60
N THR A 38 -17.46 -12.63 -38.21
CA THR A 38 -17.24 -12.32 -39.64
C THR A 38 -16.11 -11.32 -39.84
N ASP A 39 -15.85 -10.49 -38.81
CA ASP A 39 -14.85 -9.43 -38.88
C ASP A 39 -13.52 -9.87 -38.24
N LYS A 40 -12.44 -9.27 -38.74
CA LYS A 40 -11.08 -9.51 -38.26
C LYS A 40 -10.51 -8.20 -37.70
N ILE A 41 -9.94 -8.26 -36.50
CA ILE A 41 -9.13 -7.16 -35.96
C ILE A 41 -7.74 -7.29 -36.57
N GLY A 42 -7.36 -6.35 -37.46
CA GLY A 42 -6.07 -6.40 -38.16
C GLY A 42 -4.86 -6.14 -37.27
N HIS A 43 -5.02 -5.35 -36.22
CA HIS A 43 -3.99 -5.03 -35.25
C HIS A 43 -4.59 -4.96 -33.85
N LEU A 44 -3.99 -5.69 -32.92
CA LEU A 44 -4.36 -5.62 -31.51
C LEU A 44 -3.22 -4.93 -30.75
N PHE A 45 -3.54 -3.86 -30.04
CA PHE A 45 -2.55 -3.18 -29.20
C PHE A 45 -2.10 -4.10 -28.07
N PRO A 46 -0.78 -4.33 -27.90
CA PRO A 46 -0.26 -5.18 -26.83
C PRO A 46 -0.31 -4.43 -25.49
N GLY A 47 -1.03 -4.98 -24.53
CA GLY A 47 -1.13 -4.38 -23.21
C GLY A 47 -2.10 -5.13 -22.31
N SER A 48 -2.00 -4.87 -21.02
CA SER A 48 -2.95 -5.34 -20.02
C SER A 48 -4.01 -4.27 -19.72
N TRP A 49 -5.01 -4.62 -18.92
CA TRP A 49 -6.01 -3.67 -18.45
C TRP A 49 -5.44 -2.64 -17.47
N ILE A 50 -4.20 -2.85 -16.98
CA ILE A 50 -3.49 -1.94 -16.09
C ILE A 50 -2.51 -1.12 -16.90
N GLN A 51 -2.64 0.20 -16.87
CA GLN A 51 -1.75 1.16 -17.54
C GLN A 51 -1.52 0.88 -19.04
N HIS A 52 -2.36 0.04 -19.66
CA HIS A 52 -2.26 -0.36 -21.07
C HIS A 52 -0.89 -0.93 -21.48
N ASN A 53 -0.13 -1.51 -20.55
CA ASN A 53 1.14 -2.16 -20.80
C ASN A 53 1.27 -3.46 -19.98
N PHE A 54 2.40 -4.16 -20.10
CA PHE A 54 2.68 -5.39 -19.36
C PHE A 54 3.67 -5.21 -18.22
N GLY A 55 4.06 -3.96 -17.86
CA GLY A 55 5.13 -3.69 -16.90
C GLY A 55 4.95 -4.31 -15.51
N ILE A 56 3.70 -4.48 -15.07
CA ILE A 56 3.35 -5.18 -13.82
C ILE A 56 3.64 -6.69 -13.89
N TRP A 57 3.51 -7.28 -15.07
CA TRP A 57 3.54 -8.73 -15.24
C TRP A 57 4.90 -9.25 -15.68
N ILE A 58 5.67 -8.44 -16.40
CA ILE A 58 6.93 -8.83 -17.01
C ILE A 58 7.85 -7.60 -17.18
N GLY A 59 9.15 -7.82 -17.12
CA GLY A 59 10.18 -6.80 -17.34
C GLY A 59 10.99 -6.50 -16.10
N HIS A 60 10.37 -6.45 -14.92
CA HIS A 60 11.10 -6.35 -13.66
C HIS A 60 11.85 -7.65 -13.38
N HIS A 61 13.07 -7.57 -12.81
CA HIS A 61 13.94 -8.73 -12.62
C HIS A 61 13.31 -9.84 -11.76
N GLU A 62 12.53 -9.47 -10.73
CA GLU A 62 11.81 -10.43 -9.88
C GLU A 62 10.68 -11.11 -10.63
N CYS A 63 9.88 -10.35 -11.40
CA CYS A 63 8.84 -10.93 -12.26
C CYS A 63 9.45 -11.90 -13.27
N ASN A 64 10.53 -11.48 -13.95
CA ASN A 64 11.22 -12.34 -14.92
C ASN A 64 11.77 -13.59 -14.25
N ARG A 65 12.38 -13.47 -13.05
CA ARG A 65 12.85 -14.63 -12.30
C ARG A 65 11.71 -15.60 -11.93
N ALA A 66 10.56 -15.07 -11.53
CA ALA A 66 9.38 -15.90 -11.25
C ALA A 66 8.90 -16.65 -12.51
N TRP A 67 8.87 -15.97 -13.67
CA TRP A 67 8.57 -16.61 -14.96
C TRP A 67 9.56 -17.71 -15.35
N ASP A 68 10.85 -17.47 -15.14
CA ASP A 68 11.89 -18.49 -15.42
C ASP A 68 11.69 -19.73 -14.56
N LEU A 69 11.48 -19.58 -13.26
CA LEU A 69 11.23 -20.69 -12.33
C LEU A 69 9.95 -21.47 -12.68
N LEU A 70 8.88 -20.74 -13.06
CA LEU A 70 7.64 -21.35 -13.51
C LEU A 70 7.86 -22.15 -14.80
N PHE A 71 8.54 -21.57 -15.78
CA PHE A 71 8.85 -22.21 -17.05
C PHE A 71 9.71 -23.46 -16.88
N GLU A 72 10.80 -23.37 -16.13
CA GLU A 72 11.70 -24.48 -15.84
C GLU A 72 10.97 -25.64 -15.15
N THR A 73 10.15 -25.32 -14.14
CA THR A 73 9.35 -26.33 -13.42
C THR A 73 8.29 -26.98 -14.34
N ARG A 74 7.63 -26.17 -15.17
CA ARG A 74 6.65 -26.70 -16.15
C ARG A 74 7.32 -27.58 -17.20
N HIS A 75 8.51 -27.22 -17.65
CA HIS A 75 9.29 -28.04 -18.58
C HIS A 75 9.66 -29.38 -17.94
N HIS A 76 10.13 -29.38 -16.71
CA HIS A 76 10.43 -30.59 -15.93
C HIS A 76 9.18 -31.49 -15.80
N LEU A 77 8.04 -30.93 -15.41
CA LEU A 77 6.78 -31.69 -15.30
C LEU A 77 6.37 -32.35 -16.62
N LYS A 78 6.50 -31.63 -17.74
CA LYS A 78 6.21 -32.18 -19.06
C LYS A 78 7.16 -33.31 -19.45
N GLN A 79 8.43 -33.22 -19.10
CA GLN A 79 9.40 -34.30 -19.30
C GLN A 79 9.06 -35.53 -18.47
N ALA A 80 8.69 -35.34 -17.20
CA ALA A 80 8.25 -36.40 -16.31
C ALA A 80 6.97 -37.10 -16.82
N GLU A 81 6.03 -36.34 -17.37
CA GLU A 81 4.84 -36.89 -18.03
C GLU A 81 5.17 -37.71 -19.26
N ALA A 82 6.08 -37.20 -20.10
CA ALA A 82 6.49 -37.87 -21.34
C ALA A 82 7.34 -39.14 -21.10
N SER A 83 8.03 -39.22 -19.96
CA SER A 83 8.85 -40.42 -19.62
C SER A 83 8.00 -41.65 -19.36
N GLY A 84 6.73 -41.48 -18.96
CA GLY A 84 5.85 -42.59 -18.57
C GLY A 84 6.24 -43.29 -17.23
N GLU A 85 7.22 -42.77 -16.51
CA GLU A 85 7.70 -43.37 -15.24
C GLU A 85 6.87 -43.00 -14.03
N LYS A 86 6.09 -41.91 -14.12
CA LYS A 86 5.28 -41.39 -13.02
C LYS A 86 3.85 -41.91 -13.06
N THR A 87 3.24 -42.13 -11.91
CA THR A 87 1.87 -42.59 -11.84
C THR A 87 0.88 -41.50 -12.25
N ALA A 88 -0.32 -41.90 -12.71
CA ALA A 88 -1.39 -40.96 -13.05
C ALA A 88 -1.79 -40.04 -11.88
N GLU A 89 -1.76 -40.57 -10.66
CA GLU A 89 -2.05 -39.80 -9.45
C GLU A 89 -0.97 -38.73 -9.18
N GLN A 90 0.31 -39.10 -9.29
CA GLN A 90 1.41 -38.13 -9.15
C GLN A 90 1.32 -37.01 -10.18
N LEU A 91 1.06 -37.35 -11.44
CA LEU A 91 0.92 -36.37 -12.51
C LEU A 91 -0.29 -35.45 -12.28
N GLN A 92 -1.42 -35.99 -11.85
CA GLN A 92 -2.62 -35.20 -11.54
C GLN A 92 -2.35 -34.18 -10.41
N LEU A 93 -1.71 -34.61 -9.33
CA LEU A 93 -1.35 -33.71 -8.22
C LEU A 93 -0.33 -32.67 -8.65
N ALA A 94 0.70 -33.07 -9.39
CA ALA A 94 1.73 -32.15 -9.87
C ALA A 94 1.16 -31.10 -10.84
N TRP A 95 0.27 -31.48 -11.76
CA TRP A 95 -0.43 -30.54 -12.63
C TRP A 95 -1.35 -29.59 -11.87
N ARG A 96 -2.00 -30.06 -10.80
CA ARG A 96 -2.80 -29.19 -9.93
C ARG A 96 -1.95 -28.09 -9.30
N GLU A 97 -0.79 -28.43 -8.75
CA GLU A 97 0.16 -27.46 -8.18
C GLU A 97 0.66 -26.48 -9.26
N MET A 98 0.92 -26.98 -10.46
CA MET A 98 1.33 -26.17 -11.61
C MET A 98 0.25 -25.14 -11.98
N TYR A 99 -1.01 -25.56 -12.12
CA TYR A 99 -2.12 -24.65 -12.43
C TYR A 99 -2.35 -23.57 -11.35
N ILE A 100 -2.09 -23.91 -10.08
CA ILE A 100 -2.12 -22.91 -9.01
C ILE A 100 -0.97 -21.91 -9.21
N ALA A 101 0.23 -22.37 -9.51
CA ALA A 101 1.39 -21.50 -9.72
C ALA A 101 1.30 -20.66 -11.01
N GLU A 102 0.55 -21.09 -12.03
CA GLU A 102 0.27 -20.33 -13.25
C GLU A 102 -0.72 -19.18 -13.06
N GLY A 103 -1.32 -19.03 -11.85
CA GLY A 103 -2.19 -17.92 -11.52
C GLY A 103 -1.47 -16.58 -11.62
N SER A 104 -2.09 -15.59 -12.25
CA SER A 104 -1.48 -14.26 -12.45
C SER A 104 -1.27 -13.47 -11.15
N ASP A 105 -2.03 -13.81 -10.10
CA ASP A 105 -1.98 -13.09 -8.82
C ASP A 105 -0.59 -13.11 -8.16
N TRP A 106 0.18 -14.17 -8.36
CA TRP A 106 1.55 -14.25 -7.84
C TRP A 106 2.45 -13.14 -8.39
N PHE A 107 2.37 -12.87 -9.69
CA PHE A 107 3.20 -11.88 -10.40
C PHE A 107 2.86 -10.46 -10.04
N TRP A 108 1.66 -10.21 -9.50
CA TRP A 108 1.26 -8.93 -8.97
C TRP A 108 2.14 -8.46 -7.80
N TRP A 109 2.70 -9.40 -7.04
CA TRP A 109 3.47 -9.13 -5.83
C TRP A 109 4.99 -9.10 -6.04
N PHE A 110 5.46 -9.35 -7.27
CA PHE A 110 6.85 -9.22 -7.64
C PHE A 110 7.13 -7.87 -8.28
N GLY A 111 8.26 -7.25 -7.91
CA GLY A 111 8.69 -5.96 -8.44
C GLY A 111 8.22 -4.75 -7.64
N ASP A 112 8.60 -3.55 -8.10
CA ASP A 112 8.45 -2.29 -7.35
C ASP A 112 7.06 -1.65 -7.48
N SER A 113 6.20 -2.18 -8.38
CA SER A 113 4.93 -1.56 -8.72
C SER A 113 3.87 -1.71 -7.64
N HIS A 114 3.95 -2.78 -6.87
CA HIS A 114 3.06 -3.12 -5.76
C HIS A 114 3.89 -3.68 -4.63
N SER A 115 3.52 -3.36 -3.40
CA SER A 115 4.15 -3.90 -2.21
C SER A 115 3.12 -4.03 -1.10
N SER A 116 3.21 -5.12 -0.34
CA SER A 116 2.42 -5.31 0.86
C SER A 116 3.28 -5.95 1.96
N ALA A 117 2.82 -5.89 3.20
CA ALA A 117 3.44 -6.61 4.31
C ALA A 117 3.49 -8.13 4.09
N GLN A 118 2.79 -8.64 3.06
CA GLN A 118 2.65 -10.07 2.77
C GLN A 118 3.49 -10.54 1.57
N ASP A 119 4.27 -9.69 0.92
CA ASP A 119 5.06 -10.04 -0.28
C ASP A 119 5.96 -11.26 -0.04
N ALA A 120 6.64 -11.32 1.09
CA ALA A 120 7.45 -12.48 1.47
C ALA A 120 6.63 -13.77 1.66
N VAL A 121 5.36 -13.65 2.05
CA VAL A 121 4.44 -14.80 2.18
C VAL A 121 4.01 -15.27 0.79
N PHE A 122 3.67 -14.35 -0.12
CA PHE A 122 3.31 -14.68 -1.51
C PHE A 122 4.48 -15.32 -2.25
N ASP A 123 5.70 -14.76 -2.15
CA ASP A 123 6.91 -15.38 -2.72
C ASP A 123 7.13 -16.81 -2.19
N ARG A 124 7.03 -16.98 -0.88
CA ARG A 124 7.19 -18.31 -0.26
C ARG A 124 6.12 -19.30 -0.74
N LEU A 125 4.85 -18.87 -0.84
CA LEU A 125 3.74 -19.73 -1.29
C LEU A 125 3.90 -20.10 -2.77
N PHE A 126 4.22 -19.14 -3.64
CA PHE A 126 4.50 -19.40 -5.05
C PHE A 126 5.59 -20.46 -5.21
N ARG A 127 6.75 -20.24 -4.60
CA ARG A 127 7.86 -21.21 -4.65
C ARG A 127 7.48 -22.55 -4.01
N LYS A 128 6.62 -22.56 -2.99
CA LYS A 128 6.15 -23.79 -2.37
C LYS A 128 5.31 -24.63 -3.34
N HIS A 129 4.43 -24.02 -4.12
CA HIS A 129 3.69 -24.74 -5.16
C HIS A 129 4.63 -25.35 -6.20
N LEU A 130 5.66 -24.63 -6.64
CA LEU A 130 6.67 -25.17 -7.54
C LEU A 130 7.48 -26.31 -6.91
N GLN A 131 7.91 -26.16 -5.64
CA GLN A 131 8.59 -27.23 -4.91
C GLN A 131 7.74 -28.50 -4.74
N ASN A 132 6.43 -28.33 -4.49
CA ASN A 132 5.50 -29.45 -4.34
C ASN A 132 5.46 -30.33 -5.58
N ILE A 133 5.62 -29.76 -6.78
CA ILE A 133 5.67 -30.51 -8.03
C ILE A 133 6.81 -31.53 -8.00
N TYR A 134 8.03 -31.09 -7.67
CA TYR A 134 9.19 -31.97 -7.53
C TYR A 134 8.99 -33.01 -6.43
N GLN A 135 8.43 -32.62 -5.28
CA GLN A 135 8.15 -33.54 -4.18
C GLN A 135 7.16 -34.63 -4.56
N VAL A 136 6.06 -34.28 -5.23
CA VAL A 136 5.02 -35.23 -5.70
C VAL A 136 5.61 -36.21 -6.73
N LEU A 137 6.47 -35.71 -7.60
CA LEU A 137 7.15 -36.54 -8.59
C LEU A 137 8.26 -37.42 -7.97
N GLY A 138 8.67 -37.16 -6.71
CA GLY A 138 9.79 -37.87 -6.06
C GLY A 138 11.15 -37.39 -6.55
N ASP A 139 11.24 -36.21 -7.13
CA ASP A 139 12.44 -35.65 -7.73
C ASP A 139 13.10 -34.62 -6.78
N GLN A 140 14.39 -34.35 -6.98
CA GLN A 140 15.12 -33.38 -6.20
C GLN A 140 14.67 -31.96 -6.49
N ILE A 141 14.39 -31.19 -5.46
CA ILE A 141 14.01 -29.77 -5.58
C ILE A 141 15.25 -28.96 -6.01
N PRO A 142 15.17 -28.19 -7.10
CA PRO A 142 16.24 -27.29 -7.50
C PRO A 142 16.57 -26.25 -6.39
N THR A 143 17.85 -25.99 -6.19
CA THR A 143 18.33 -25.03 -5.18
C THR A 143 17.75 -23.62 -5.37
N ASP A 144 17.50 -23.26 -6.61
CA ASP A 144 16.95 -21.95 -6.98
C ASP A 144 15.52 -21.74 -6.46
N LEU A 145 14.72 -22.79 -6.31
CA LEU A 145 13.41 -22.72 -5.67
C LEU A 145 13.47 -22.55 -4.15
N LEU A 146 14.65 -22.79 -3.53
CA LEU A 146 14.85 -22.58 -2.09
C LEU A 146 15.23 -21.12 -1.77
N ARG A 147 15.67 -20.35 -2.76
CA ARG A 147 16.05 -18.95 -2.60
C ARG A 147 14.85 -18.05 -2.84
N PRO A 148 14.62 -17.01 -2.01
CA PRO A 148 13.59 -16.02 -2.27
C PRO A 148 13.78 -15.37 -3.64
N ILE A 149 12.68 -15.17 -4.37
CA ILE A 149 12.64 -14.40 -5.63
C ILE A 149 12.70 -12.93 -5.29
N SER A 150 11.82 -12.52 -4.38
CA SER A 150 11.87 -11.20 -3.78
C SER A 150 13.16 -11.13 -3.00
N GLN A 151 14.15 -10.38 -3.50
CA GLN A 151 15.44 -10.17 -2.83
C GLN A 151 15.27 -9.26 -1.62
N GLY A 152 14.11 -9.41 -0.91
CA GLY A 152 13.71 -8.42 0.07
C GLY A 152 14.10 -7.10 -0.56
N HIS A 153 13.20 -6.44 -1.27
CA HIS A 153 13.21 -5.04 -1.07
C HIS A 153 13.39 -4.97 0.43
N GLN A 154 14.59 -4.56 0.89
CA GLN A 154 14.56 -3.81 2.12
C GLN A 154 13.34 -2.97 1.87
N GLN A 155 12.21 -3.41 2.45
CA GLN A 155 11.11 -2.53 2.57
C GLN A 155 11.81 -1.27 2.94
N ALA A 156 12.01 -0.36 1.98
CA ALA A 156 12.38 1.00 2.33
C ALA A 156 11.26 1.27 3.27
N ARG A 157 11.55 1.04 4.58
CA ARG A 157 10.54 0.74 5.60
C ARG A 157 9.55 1.82 5.40
N MET A 158 8.33 1.46 4.88
CA MET A 158 7.30 2.46 4.65
C MET A 158 7.14 3.29 5.91
N HIS A 159 7.59 2.72 7.00
CA HIS A 159 7.64 3.28 8.32
C HIS A 159 8.98 2.92 9.00
N SER A 160 9.69 3.91 9.50
CA SER A 160 10.81 3.76 10.43
C SER A 160 10.54 4.58 11.69
N GLU A 161 10.92 4.05 12.84
CA GLU A 161 10.82 4.77 14.10
C GLU A 161 11.85 5.90 14.20
N PRO A 162 11.59 6.95 15.00
CA PRO A 162 12.58 7.95 15.36
C PRO A 162 13.80 7.32 16.01
N THR A 163 15.00 7.80 15.68
CA THR A 163 16.26 7.28 16.20
C THR A 163 16.92 8.22 17.23
N GLY A 164 16.32 9.40 17.48
CA GLY A 164 16.80 10.38 18.44
C GLY A 164 15.79 11.51 18.61
N LEU A 165 16.04 12.37 19.57
CA LEU A 165 15.27 13.58 19.75
C LEU A 165 15.53 14.57 18.62
N LEU A 166 14.50 15.31 18.23
CA LEU A 166 14.55 16.29 17.15
C LEU A 166 14.81 17.70 17.71
N SER A 167 15.50 18.50 16.90
CA SER A 167 15.70 19.93 17.17
C SER A 167 15.20 20.72 15.96
N VAL A 168 13.87 20.87 15.86
CA VAL A 168 13.20 21.46 14.71
C VAL A 168 12.71 22.88 15.06
N LYS A 169 13.01 23.80 14.13
CA LYS A 169 12.37 25.11 14.08
C LYS A 169 11.21 25.03 13.09
N VAL A 170 9.99 25.19 13.59
CA VAL A 170 8.79 25.17 12.76
C VAL A 170 8.72 26.44 11.91
N ASP A 171 9.26 26.41 10.70
CA ASP A 171 9.30 27.57 9.80
C ASP A 171 8.95 27.22 8.34
N GLY A 172 8.60 25.95 8.06
CA GLY A 172 8.21 25.46 6.73
C GLY A 172 9.38 25.27 5.78
N ARG A 173 10.62 25.44 6.21
CA ARG A 173 11.81 25.31 5.37
C ARG A 173 12.35 23.90 5.41
N GLN A 174 12.73 23.41 4.25
CA GLN A 174 13.32 22.09 4.15
C GLN A 174 14.81 22.15 4.52
N THR A 175 15.14 21.74 5.74
CA THR A 175 16.51 21.56 6.21
C THR A 175 16.83 20.08 6.38
N TYR A 176 18.09 19.69 6.15
CA TYR A 176 18.49 18.28 6.23
C TYR A 176 18.67 17.82 7.68
N PHE A 177 19.30 18.65 8.50
CA PHE A 177 19.75 18.22 9.83
C PHE A 177 18.64 18.17 10.87
N GLU A 178 17.62 19.01 10.77
CA GLU A 178 16.56 19.09 11.77
C GLU A 178 15.72 17.80 11.85
N TRP A 179 15.60 17.08 10.74
CA TRP A 179 14.79 15.88 10.61
C TRP A 179 15.62 14.60 10.43
N LEU A 180 16.93 14.64 10.72
CA LEU A 180 17.83 13.51 10.49
C LEU A 180 17.45 12.27 11.29
N ASN A 181 17.08 12.46 12.57
CA ASN A 181 16.69 11.38 13.49
C ASN A 181 15.17 11.09 13.49
N ALA A 182 14.42 11.67 12.58
CA ALA A 182 12.98 11.48 12.51
C ALA A 182 12.61 10.06 12.06
N GLY A 183 11.50 9.58 12.58
CA GLY A 183 10.75 8.51 11.99
C GLY A 183 10.26 8.91 10.60
N HIS A 184 10.07 7.96 9.73
CA HIS A 184 9.74 8.21 8.33
C HIS A 184 8.67 7.26 7.84
N TYR A 185 7.63 7.80 7.21
CA TYR A 185 6.63 7.08 6.47
C TYR A 185 6.61 7.55 5.03
N ARG A 186 6.85 6.64 4.08
CA ARG A 186 6.82 6.94 2.64
C ARG A 186 5.45 6.65 2.06
N ALA A 187 4.69 7.70 1.74
CA ALA A 187 3.32 7.57 1.25
C ALA A 187 3.22 6.92 -0.15
N SER A 188 4.26 7.05 -0.97
CA SER A 188 4.29 6.51 -2.34
C SER A 188 4.29 4.97 -2.43
N GLY A 189 4.50 4.28 -1.31
CA GLY A 189 4.49 2.81 -1.23
C GLY A 189 3.21 2.19 -0.66
N SER A 190 2.30 3.00 -0.06
CA SER A 190 1.09 2.51 0.60
C SER A 190 -0.12 2.55 -0.34
N ARG A 191 -0.22 1.59 -1.25
CA ARG A 191 -1.40 1.50 -2.11
C ARG A 191 -2.09 0.17 -1.93
N GLY A 192 -3.40 0.23 -1.67
CA GLY A 192 -4.26 -0.94 -1.65
C GLY A 192 -4.21 -1.67 -3.00
N THR A 193 -4.37 -2.97 -2.95
CA THR A 193 -4.21 -3.98 -3.99
C THR A 193 -4.98 -3.72 -5.29
N MET A 194 -5.90 -2.77 -5.32
CA MET A 194 -6.80 -2.50 -6.45
C MET A 194 -6.92 -1.01 -6.81
N SER A 195 -6.17 -0.11 -6.18
CA SER A 195 -6.22 1.30 -6.55
C SER A 195 -5.32 1.56 -7.75
N MET A 196 -5.91 2.06 -8.84
CA MET A 196 -5.17 2.74 -9.91
C MET A 196 -4.23 3.77 -9.29
N GLN A 197 -3.06 3.97 -9.88
CA GLN A 197 -2.12 5.03 -9.49
C GLN A 197 -2.83 6.39 -9.60
N THR A 198 -3.54 6.79 -8.57
CA THR A 198 -3.84 8.20 -8.37
C THR A 198 -2.55 8.87 -7.91
N ASP A 199 -2.21 9.97 -8.53
CA ASP A 199 -1.05 10.77 -8.18
C ASP A 199 -1.19 11.25 -6.73
N SER A 200 -0.56 10.53 -5.79
CA SER A 200 -0.50 10.93 -4.39
C SER A 200 0.22 12.27 -4.30
N ARG A 201 -0.36 13.24 -3.59
CA ARG A 201 0.25 14.54 -3.32
C ARG A 201 1.23 14.44 -2.16
N ILE A 202 0.87 13.69 -1.12
CA ILE A 202 1.75 13.41 0.01
C ILE A 202 2.79 12.38 -0.45
N THR A 203 4.07 12.72 -0.36
CA THR A 203 5.16 11.81 -0.69
C THR A 203 5.77 11.16 0.54
N ASP A 204 5.97 11.96 1.59
CA ASP A 204 6.61 11.52 2.81
C ASP A 204 5.98 12.19 4.03
N LEU A 205 5.83 11.44 5.11
CA LEU A 205 5.60 11.97 6.44
C LEU A 205 6.82 11.65 7.30
N ARG A 206 7.34 12.67 8.00
CA ARG A 206 8.38 12.50 9.02
C ARG A 206 7.82 12.88 10.36
N PHE A 207 8.22 12.18 11.39
CA PHE A 207 7.69 12.40 12.73
C PHE A 207 8.74 12.08 13.78
N GLY A 208 8.54 12.64 14.95
CA GLY A 208 9.42 12.40 16.09
C GLY A 208 9.12 13.37 17.21
N PHE A 209 10.01 13.43 18.18
CA PHE A 209 9.79 14.17 19.40
C PHE A 209 10.97 15.06 19.73
N ASP A 210 10.70 16.20 20.29
CA ASP A 210 11.64 16.86 21.19
C ASP A 210 11.25 16.55 22.65
N THR A 211 11.86 17.22 23.60
CA THR A 211 11.58 16.97 25.04
C THR A 211 10.17 17.34 25.48
N LYS A 212 9.36 18.02 24.65
CA LYS A 212 8.06 18.58 25.02
C LYS A 212 6.97 18.42 23.98
N ARG A 213 7.34 18.14 22.72
CA ARG A 213 6.41 18.19 21.59
C ARG A 213 6.54 16.95 20.71
N LEU A 214 5.43 16.52 20.15
CA LEU A 214 5.38 15.73 18.93
C LEU A 214 5.59 16.67 17.73
N LEU A 215 6.47 16.32 16.85
CA LEU A 215 6.82 17.04 15.63
C LEU A 215 6.42 16.18 14.43
N VAL A 216 5.68 16.77 13.50
CA VAL A 216 5.25 16.09 12.27
C VAL A 216 5.58 16.98 11.07
N ARG A 217 6.13 16.37 10.02
CA ARG A 217 6.44 17.01 8.75
C ARG A 217 5.75 16.28 7.62
N CYS A 218 5.15 17.02 6.72
CA CYS A 218 4.56 16.50 5.49
C CYS A 218 5.30 17.08 4.27
N ASP A 219 5.86 16.20 3.45
CA ASP A 219 6.44 16.53 2.17
C ASP A 219 5.43 16.25 1.06
N LEU A 220 5.27 17.22 0.15
CA LEU A 220 4.36 17.12 -0.98
C LEU A 220 5.13 16.97 -2.30
N ARG A 221 4.51 16.33 -3.28
CA ARG A 221 5.06 16.18 -4.62
C ARG A 221 5.31 17.56 -5.25
N GLY A 222 6.43 17.75 -5.90
CA GLY A 222 6.79 19.03 -6.52
C GLY A 222 7.62 19.98 -5.63
N GLY A 223 7.78 19.67 -4.33
CA GLY A 223 8.77 20.32 -3.46
C GLY A 223 8.44 21.72 -2.97
N ILE A 224 7.26 22.28 -3.28
CA ILE A 224 6.75 23.55 -2.74
C ILE A 224 5.34 23.29 -2.24
N ALA A 225 5.19 23.07 -0.92
CA ALA A 225 3.93 22.69 -0.32
C ALA A 225 2.83 23.72 -0.58
N ARG A 226 3.16 25.00 -0.48
CA ARG A 226 2.22 26.10 -0.69
C ARG A 226 1.54 26.07 -2.07
N GLU A 227 2.27 25.69 -3.12
CA GLU A 227 1.71 25.58 -4.47
C GLU A 227 0.82 24.33 -4.63
N GLN A 228 1.21 23.24 -3.99
CA GLN A 228 0.51 21.97 -4.07
C GLN A 228 -0.78 21.94 -3.22
N LEU A 229 -0.93 22.88 -2.29
CA LEU A 229 -2.09 23.04 -1.42
C LEU A 229 -3.08 24.08 -1.92
N ALA A 230 -2.91 24.63 -3.13
CA ALA A 230 -3.75 25.73 -3.63
C ALA A 230 -5.25 25.41 -3.70
N ASP A 231 -5.62 24.15 -3.93
CA ASP A 231 -7.00 23.66 -3.97
C ASP A 231 -7.40 22.88 -2.70
N VAL A 232 -6.51 22.79 -1.71
CA VAL A 232 -6.75 22.16 -0.42
C VAL A 232 -7.27 23.21 0.56
N SER A 233 -8.41 22.95 1.20
CA SER A 233 -8.99 23.87 2.18
C SER A 233 -8.41 23.71 3.58
N ALA A 234 -8.00 22.52 3.94
CA ALA A 234 -7.38 22.22 5.24
C ALA A 234 -6.53 20.95 5.21
N LEU A 235 -5.54 20.89 6.12
CA LEU A 235 -4.92 19.64 6.55
C LEU A 235 -5.52 19.25 7.91
N ARG A 236 -5.81 17.98 8.09
CA ARG A 236 -6.34 17.42 9.32
C ARG A 236 -5.42 16.32 9.82
N LEU A 237 -4.79 16.52 10.98
CA LEU A 237 -4.03 15.51 11.69
C LEU A 237 -4.94 14.90 12.75
N VAL A 238 -5.26 13.62 12.60
CA VAL A 238 -6.19 12.90 13.49
C VAL A 238 -5.42 11.92 14.34
N PHE A 239 -5.68 11.94 15.63
CA PHE A 239 -5.10 11.01 16.59
C PHE A 239 -6.07 9.88 16.90
N LEU A 240 -5.63 8.64 16.71
CA LEU A 240 -6.31 7.45 17.19
C LEU A 240 -5.88 7.12 18.62
N GLN A 241 -4.64 7.50 18.97
CA GLN A 241 -4.11 7.50 20.33
C GLN A 241 -3.21 8.74 20.53
N PRO A 242 -3.52 9.61 21.48
CA PRO A 242 -4.70 9.61 22.36
C PRO A 242 -5.98 9.90 21.59
N GLU A 243 -7.06 9.18 21.96
CA GLU A 243 -8.33 9.23 21.25
C GLU A 243 -9.01 10.60 21.33
N GLY A 244 -9.63 11.00 20.22
CA GLY A 244 -10.50 12.17 20.16
C GLY A 244 -9.79 13.50 19.89
N PHE A 245 -8.48 13.51 19.65
CA PHE A 245 -7.77 14.72 19.25
C PHE A 245 -7.69 14.87 17.73
N GLU A 246 -7.95 16.09 17.25
CA GLU A 246 -7.80 16.47 15.84
C GLU A 246 -7.17 17.88 15.74
N LEU A 247 -6.10 18.03 14.98
CA LEU A 247 -5.52 19.33 14.63
C LEU A 247 -5.92 19.68 13.21
N ILE A 248 -6.66 20.76 13.05
CA ILE A 248 -7.05 21.32 11.76
C ILE A 248 -6.16 22.54 11.46
N ILE A 249 -5.53 22.52 10.29
CA ILE A 249 -4.68 23.59 9.78
C ILE A 249 -5.33 24.08 8.49
N SER A 250 -5.78 25.31 8.47
CA SER A 250 -6.46 25.89 7.31
C SER A 250 -5.99 27.30 7.04
N HIS A 251 -5.92 27.71 5.78
CA HIS A 251 -5.74 29.11 5.38
C HIS A 251 -5.98 29.30 3.89
N PRO A 252 -6.48 30.49 3.47
CA PRO A 252 -6.65 30.81 2.08
C PRO A 252 -5.36 30.82 1.24
N ASP A 253 -4.23 31.19 1.82
CA ASP A 253 -2.95 31.32 1.13
C ASP A 253 -1.79 30.50 1.73
N TRP A 254 -2.05 29.77 2.81
CA TRP A 254 -1.06 28.95 3.55
C TRP A 254 0.16 29.68 4.10
N ALA A 255 0.18 31.02 4.03
CA ALA A 255 1.30 31.82 4.56
C ALA A 255 1.22 31.95 6.09
N GLU A 256 0.01 32.16 6.61
CA GLU A 256 -0.28 32.27 8.03
C GLU A 256 -1.43 31.32 8.37
N PRO A 257 -1.18 30.04 8.62
CA PRO A 257 -2.24 29.06 8.83
C PRO A 257 -3.04 29.31 10.10
N ILE A 258 -4.34 29.08 10.00
CA ILE A 258 -5.23 29.08 11.16
C ILE A 258 -5.17 27.68 11.77
N LEU A 259 -4.78 27.61 13.05
CA LEU A 259 -4.60 26.37 13.78
C LEU A 259 -5.73 26.19 14.80
N GLN A 260 -6.41 25.08 14.74
CA GLN A 260 -7.44 24.72 15.68
C GLN A 260 -7.26 23.26 16.13
N LEU A 261 -6.94 23.07 17.39
CA LEU A 261 -6.94 21.74 18.01
C LEU A 261 -8.30 21.49 18.64
N TYR A 262 -8.86 20.31 18.40
CA TYR A 262 -10.08 19.82 19.01
C TYR A 262 -9.80 18.61 19.89
N HIS A 263 -10.59 18.43 20.93
CA HIS A 263 -10.69 17.20 21.68
C HIS A 263 -12.16 16.85 21.86
N GLN A 264 -12.59 15.71 21.30
CA GLN A 264 -14.00 15.28 21.27
C GLN A 264 -14.93 16.37 20.73
N ASP A 265 -14.58 16.94 19.58
CA ASP A 265 -15.27 18.03 18.88
C ASP A 265 -15.31 19.38 19.66
N VAL A 266 -14.63 19.49 20.81
CA VAL A 266 -14.53 20.72 21.57
C VAL A 266 -13.19 21.41 21.31
N PRO A 267 -13.18 22.71 20.93
CA PRO A 267 -11.93 23.44 20.72
C PRO A 267 -11.09 23.51 22.00
N VAL A 268 -9.81 23.18 21.91
CA VAL A 268 -8.85 23.30 23.02
C VAL A 268 -8.29 24.72 23.06
N ALA A 269 -8.62 25.46 24.11
CA ALA A 269 -8.06 26.80 24.32
C ALA A 269 -6.57 26.70 24.68
N GLU A 270 -5.78 27.69 24.20
CA GLU A 270 -4.34 27.79 24.49
C GLU A 270 -3.58 26.46 24.24
N SER A 271 -3.89 25.79 23.14
CA SER A 271 -3.34 24.47 22.83
C SER A 271 -1.81 24.47 22.69
N GLY A 272 -1.18 25.61 22.44
CA GLY A 272 0.26 25.71 22.20
C GLY A 272 0.76 25.03 20.94
N VAL A 273 -0.16 24.61 20.05
CA VAL A 273 0.21 24.05 18.73
C VAL A 273 0.85 25.10 17.84
N ALA A 274 1.81 24.68 17.02
CA ALA A 274 2.42 25.51 16.00
C ALA A 274 2.45 24.76 14.68
N ALA A 275 2.27 25.47 13.58
CA ALA A 275 2.51 24.93 12.25
C ALA A 275 3.06 26.03 11.32
N SER A 276 3.76 25.59 10.29
CA SER A 276 4.25 26.47 9.23
C SER A 276 4.24 25.74 7.90
N THR A 277 3.97 26.51 6.83
CA THR A 277 3.88 25.98 5.47
C THR A 277 4.66 26.90 4.52
N ASP A 278 5.71 26.36 3.92
CA ASP A 278 6.44 26.99 2.83
C ASP A 278 6.85 25.91 1.80
N ARG A 279 8.05 25.35 1.87
CA ARG A 279 8.44 24.21 1.03
C ARG A 279 7.84 22.89 1.53
N ILE A 280 7.73 22.78 2.83
CA ILE A 280 7.16 21.62 3.54
C ILE A 280 6.08 22.12 4.49
N VAL A 281 5.25 21.22 4.99
CA VAL A 281 4.36 21.51 6.12
C VAL A 281 4.99 20.95 7.38
N GLU A 282 5.14 21.77 8.40
CA GLU A 282 5.65 21.38 9.71
C GLU A 282 4.62 21.67 10.78
N MET A 283 4.51 20.77 11.73
CA MET A 283 3.58 20.83 12.86
C MET A 283 4.29 20.49 14.15
N ALA A 284 3.95 21.16 15.22
CA ALA A 284 4.43 20.88 16.57
C ALA A 284 3.25 20.88 17.53
N ILE A 285 3.05 19.80 18.27
CA ILE A 285 1.95 19.59 19.17
C ILE A 285 2.53 19.28 20.56
N PRO A 286 2.25 20.11 21.60
CA PRO A 286 2.76 19.86 22.94
C PRO A 286 2.22 18.54 23.50
N LEU A 287 3.11 17.70 24.05
CA LEU A 287 2.74 16.42 24.67
C LEU A 287 1.78 16.62 25.84
N GLN A 288 1.99 17.69 26.63
CA GLN A 288 1.12 18.03 27.73
C GLN A 288 -0.32 18.31 27.28
N THR A 289 -0.49 18.97 26.13
CA THR A 289 -1.82 19.27 25.57
C THR A 289 -2.54 18.01 25.12
N LEU A 290 -1.81 17.02 24.63
CA LEU A 290 -2.33 15.70 24.28
C LEU A 290 -2.48 14.78 25.51
N GLY A 291 -2.04 15.20 26.71
CA GLY A 291 -2.06 14.38 27.92
C GLY A 291 -1.06 13.21 27.89
N LEU A 292 -0.01 13.30 27.08
CA LEU A 292 0.96 12.25 26.87
C LEU A 292 2.15 12.35 27.82
N SER A 293 2.59 11.20 28.27
CA SER A 293 3.78 10.96 29.10
C SER A 293 4.75 9.99 28.40
N THR A 294 5.93 9.82 28.96
CA THR A 294 6.91 8.83 28.48
C THR A 294 6.29 7.43 28.36
N ASP A 295 6.64 6.70 27.32
CA ASP A 295 6.16 5.37 26.96
C ASP A 295 4.69 5.29 26.54
N ASP A 296 3.97 6.41 26.48
CA ASP A 296 2.60 6.42 25.95
C ASP A 296 2.61 6.18 24.43
N PRO A 297 1.69 5.37 23.92
CA PRO A 297 1.56 5.12 22.49
C PRO A 297 0.94 6.34 21.79
N VAL A 298 1.42 6.61 20.58
CA VAL A 298 0.88 7.66 19.71
C VAL A 298 0.53 7.03 18.38
N GLN A 299 -0.73 7.19 17.96
CA GLN A 299 -1.21 6.72 16.67
C GLN A 299 -1.94 7.86 15.96
N PHE A 300 -1.53 8.18 14.73
CA PHE A 300 -2.12 9.28 13.99
C PHE A 300 -2.07 9.04 12.47
N TYR A 301 -2.89 9.80 11.75
CA TYR A 301 -2.83 9.93 10.31
C TYR A 301 -3.10 11.36 9.86
N LEU A 302 -2.68 11.70 8.64
CA LEU A 302 -2.89 13.02 8.04
C LEU A 302 -3.86 12.93 6.87
N GLU A 303 -4.75 13.91 6.74
CA GLU A 303 -5.66 14.08 5.61
C GLU A 303 -5.51 15.45 4.96
N LEU A 304 -5.63 15.47 3.64
CA LEU A 304 -5.86 16.69 2.86
C LEU A 304 -7.37 16.81 2.60
N LEU A 305 -7.95 17.95 2.91
CA LEU A 305 -9.38 18.20 2.75
C LEU A 305 -9.64 19.25 1.66
N GLN A 306 -10.68 19.02 0.87
CA GLN A 306 -11.28 20.05 0.03
C GLN A 306 -12.72 20.28 0.49
N THR A 307 -12.96 21.46 1.03
CA THR A 307 -14.18 21.76 1.79
C THR A 307 -14.31 20.82 3.00
N GLU A 308 -15.16 19.83 3.00
CA GLU A 308 -15.31 18.84 4.06
C GLU A 308 -14.99 17.40 3.59
N GLN A 309 -14.56 17.24 2.33
CA GLN A 309 -14.27 15.94 1.76
C GLN A 309 -12.78 15.63 1.85
N SER A 310 -12.45 14.41 2.25
CA SER A 310 -11.08 13.92 2.22
C SER A 310 -10.64 13.68 0.77
N LEU A 311 -9.64 14.45 0.32
CA LEU A 311 -8.99 14.27 -0.98
C LEU A 311 -7.96 13.14 -0.93
N GLU A 312 -7.21 13.10 0.15
CA GLU A 312 -6.11 12.15 0.33
C GLU A 312 -5.87 11.92 1.83
N ARG A 313 -5.59 10.66 2.19
CA ARG A 313 -5.23 10.24 3.53
C ARG A 313 -3.88 9.54 3.50
N SER A 314 -3.03 9.80 4.49
CA SER A 314 -1.74 9.14 4.65
C SER A 314 -1.47 8.79 6.13
N PRO A 315 -1.25 7.50 6.47
CA PRO A 315 -1.38 6.29 5.64
C PRO A 315 -2.78 6.12 5.04
N VAL A 316 -2.88 5.50 3.86
CA VAL A 316 -4.19 5.20 3.23
C VAL A 316 -5.01 4.27 4.12
N GLU A 317 -4.37 3.30 4.75
CA GLU A 317 -4.96 2.38 5.72
C GLU A 317 -4.13 2.37 7.00
N GLY A 318 -4.77 2.15 8.15
CA GLY A 318 -4.11 2.16 9.45
C GLY A 318 -3.71 3.56 9.93
N ALA A 319 -2.64 3.65 10.68
CA ALA A 319 -2.06 4.87 11.24
C ALA A 319 -0.53 4.77 11.32
N ILE A 320 0.12 5.90 11.47
CA ILE A 320 1.51 5.93 11.94
C ILE A 320 1.47 5.64 13.45
N GLU A 321 2.25 4.67 13.87
CA GLU A 321 2.37 4.23 15.26
C GLU A 321 3.77 4.58 15.76
N THR A 322 3.87 5.15 16.95
CA THR A 322 5.13 5.45 17.63
C THR A 322 4.89 5.56 19.13
N THR A 323 5.95 5.73 19.89
CA THR A 323 5.88 5.82 21.37
C THR A 323 6.63 7.08 21.83
N VAL A 324 6.08 7.79 22.82
CA VAL A 324 6.76 8.95 23.41
C VAL A 324 8.08 8.49 24.04
N PRO A 325 9.24 8.99 23.56
CA PRO A 325 10.52 8.53 24.05
C PRO A 325 10.80 9.00 25.47
N SER A 326 11.61 8.23 26.20
CA SER A 326 12.14 8.68 27.47
C SER A 326 13.13 9.84 27.26
N PRO A 327 13.34 10.70 28.28
CA PRO A 327 14.37 11.74 28.18
C PRO A 327 15.80 11.20 27.97
N GLU A 328 16.01 9.92 28.29
CA GLU A 328 17.28 9.21 28.14
C GLU A 328 17.38 8.43 26.82
N PHE A 329 16.44 8.63 25.90
CA PHE A 329 16.33 7.91 24.64
C PHE A 329 17.65 7.84 23.85
N GLU A 330 18.39 8.96 23.80
CA GLU A 330 19.67 9.01 23.11
C GLU A 330 20.76 8.16 23.79
N LEU A 331 20.70 8.01 25.11
CA LEU A 331 21.66 7.19 25.86
C LEU A 331 21.45 5.69 25.60
N VAL A 332 20.19 5.27 25.42
CA VAL A 332 19.83 3.87 25.16
C VAL A 332 20.26 3.46 23.75
N MET A 333 20.13 4.35 22.76
CA MET A 333 20.51 4.08 21.37
C MET A 333 22.03 3.97 21.16
N TRP A 334 22.85 4.46 22.07
CA TRP A 334 24.31 4.29 22.01
C TRP A 334 24.81 2.92 22.52
N GLN A 335 23.92 2.10 23.09
CA GLN A 335 24.25 0.79 23.66
C GLN A 335 23.79 -0.38 22.76
N ALA A 336 23.13 -0.11 21.66
CA ALA A 336 22.69 -1.07 20.66
C ALA A 336 23.59 -1.00 19.42
#